data_e261a5545cbbc9e90f979d0aac9a7a22
#
_entry.id   e261a5545cbbc9e90f979d0aac9a7a22
#
_cell.length_a   1.000
_cell.length_b   1.000
_cell.length_c   1.000
_cell.angle_alpha   90.00
_cell.angle_beta   90.00
_cell.angle_gamma   90.00
#
_symmetry.space_group_name_H-M   'P 1'
#
loop_
_entity.id
_entity.type
_entity.pdbx_description
1 polymer ?
#
loop_
_entity_poly.entity_id
_entity_poly.type
_entity_poly.pdbx_seq_one_letter_code
_entity_poly.pdbx_strand_id
1 'polypeptide(L)'
;MPKVYVSSVIDAPAERVWREVRDFNALPRWLPAVADSRIEGDAPPDQIGCVRAFTLKAGGALREKLLALSDFDYSVCYAILESPMPVSNYVATLRLAPVTDGERCFAEWTAEFDCEPSRAEELVERIGRGVFQPGFDELKRRVGRR
;
A
#
# COMPACT_ATOMS: atom_id res chain seq x y z
N MET A 1 11.48 11.21 12.94
CA MET A 1 11.08 10.13 12.00
C MET A 1 9.90 10.60 11.19
N PRO A 2 10.07 10.84 9.89
CA PRO A 2 8.96 11.27 9.02
C PRO A 2 7.83 10.26 8.99
N LYS A 3 6.62 10.78 8.87
CA LYS A 3 5.41 9.96 8.84
C LYS A 3 4.49 10.42 7.72
N VAL A 4 3.99 9.45 6.96
CA VAL A 4 2.98 9.69 5.94
C VAL A 4 1.66 9.12 6.45
N TYR A 5 0.59 9.86 6.26
CA TYR A 5 -0.76 9.40 6.55
C TYR A 5 -1.71 9.89 5.47
N VAL A 6 -2.40 8.95 4.84
CA VAL A 6 -3.45 9.28 3.87
C VAL A 6 -4.67 8.44 4.23
N SER A 7 -5.83 9.05 4.28
CA SER A 7 -7.08 8.35 4.48
C SER A 7 -8.09 8.73 3.42
N SER A 8 -9.06 7.85 3.18
CA SER A 8 -10.09 8.07 2.20
C SER A 8 -11.33 7.24 2.55
N VAL A 9 -12.46 7.64 1.99
CA VAL A 9 -13.69 6.85 2.08
C VAL A 9 -13.98 6.30 0.69
N ILE A 10 -14.11 4.97 0.62
CA ILE A 10 -14.40 4.27 -0.63
C ILE A 10 -15.85 3.80 -0.58
N ASP A 11 -16.62 4.10 -1.62
CA ASP A 11 -18.05 3.78 -1.65
C ASP A 11 -18.30 2.33 -2.06
N ALA A 12 -17.87 1.43 -1.19
CA ALA A 12 -18.04 -0.02 -1.31
C ALA A 12 -17.87 -0.63 0.07
N PRO A 13 -18.44 -1.82 0.33
CA PRO A 13 -18.19 -2.51 1.60
C PRO A 13 -16.70 -2.78 1.83
N ALA A 14 -16.25 -2.67 3.08
CA ALA A 14 -14.84 -2.88 3.42
C ALA A 14 -14.33 -4.25 2.96
N GLU A 15 -15.15 -5.29 3.07
CA GLU A 15 -14.79 -6.63 2.60
C GLU A 15 -14.50 -6.66 1.11
N ARG A 16 -15.26 -5.91 0.31
CA ARG A 16 -15.05 -5.84 -1.15
C ARG A 16 -13.72 -5.17 -1.49
N VAL A 17 -13.39 -4.09 -0.78
CA VAL A 17 -12.11 -3.40 -0.96
C VAL A 17 -10.97 -4.29 -0.49
N TRP A 18 -11.14 -4.98 0.65
CA TRP A 18 -10.14 -5.87 1.21
C TRP A 18 -9.75 -6.98 0.23
N ARG A 19 -10.70 -7.53 -0.51
CA ARG A 19 -10.41 -8.56 -1.52
C ARG A 19 -9.46 -8.06 -2.61
N GLU A 20 -9.48 -6.75 -2.91
CA GLU A 20 -8.54 -6.18 -3.88
C GLU A 20 -7.14 -6.00 -3.29
N VAL A 21 -7.03 -5.60 -2.03
CA VAL A 21 -5.74 -5.20 -1.47
C VAL A 21 -5.01 -6.29 -0.70
N ARG A 22 -5.72 -7.36 -0.26
CA ARG A 22 -5.11 -8.40 0.56
C ARG A 22 -4.10 -9.27 -0.19
N ASP A 23 -4.20 -9.38 -1.49
CA ASP A 23 -3.22 -10.11 -2.29
C ASP A 23 -1.95 -9.27 -2.43
N PHE A 24 -0.91 -9.68 -1.74
CA PHE A 24 0.35 -8.94 -1.69
C PHE A 24 1.02 -8.80 -3.06
N ASN A 25 0.65 -9.65 -4.01
CA ASN A 25 1.19 -9.62 -5.38
C ASN A 25 0.29 -8.88 -6.37
N ALA A 26 -0.80 -8.25 -5.90
CA ALA A 26 -1.79 -7.64 -6.78
C ALA A 26 -1.58 -6.14 -7.04
N LEU A 27 -0.44 -5.57 -6.65
CA LEU A 27 -0.18 -4.14 -6.81
C LEU A 27 -0.44 -3.61 -8.22
N PRO A 28 -0.04 -4.31 -9.31
CA PRO A 28 -0.28 -3.78 -10.65
C PRO A 28 -1.76 -3.53 -10.96
N ARG A 29 -2.67 -4.20 -10.27
CA ARG A 29 -4.10 -4.05 -10.52
C ARG A 29 -4.69 -2.77 -9.95
N TRP A 30 -4.15 -2.29 -8.82
CA TRP A 30 -4.78 -1.16 -8.14
C TRP A 30 -3.83 -0.03 -7.76
N LEU A 31 -2.51 -0.20 -7.91
CA LEU A 31 -1.55 0.87 -7.64
C LEU A 31 -0.98 1.36 -8.97
N PRO A 32 -1.40 2.55 -9.45
CA PRO A 32 -1.09 2.98 -10.82
C PRO A 32 0.40 3.07 -11.16
N ALA A 33 1.25 3.36 -10.17
CA ALA A 33 2.68 3.51 -10.42
C ALA A 33 3.39 2.19 -10.71
N VAL A 34 2.77 1.04 -10.42
CA VAL A 34 3.41 -0.27 -10.51
C VAL A 34 3.12 -0.94 -11.85
N ALA A 35 4.17 -1.38 -12.53
CA ALA A 35 4.08 -2.05 -13.82
C ALA A 35 3.85 -3.56 -13.68
N ASP A 36 4.66 -4.23 -12.86
CA ASP A 36 4.50 -5.66 -12.61
C ASP A 36 4.98 -6.00 -11.19
N SER A 37 4.62 -7.20 -10.72
CA SER A 37 4.99 -7.68 -9.40
C SER A 37 5.08 -9.21 -9.40
N ARG A 38 6.03 -9.74 -8.62
CA ARG A 38 6.17 -11.18 -8.38
C ARG A 38 6.56 -11.44 -6.94
N ILE A 39 6.20 -12.61 -6.43
CA ILE A 39 6.65 -13.05 -5.10
C ILE A 39 7.93 -13.87 -5.29
N GLU A 40 8.98 -13.50 -4.58
CA GLU A 40 10.27 -14.19 -4.65
C GLU A 40 10.14 -15.62 -4.13
N GLY A 41 10.79 -16.57 -4.82
CA GLY A 41 10.82 -17.97 -4.38
C GLY A 41 9.49 -18.69 -4.46
N ASP A 42 8.52 -18.17 -5.21
CA ASP A 42 7.18 -18.77 -5.38
C ASP A 42 6.44 -19.03 -4.07
N ALA A 43 6.73 -18.24 -3.02
CA ALA A 43 6.00 -18.32 -1.77
C ALA A 43 4.55 -17.83 -1.98
N PRO A 44 3.58 -18.32 -1.18
CA PRO A 44 2.23 -17.79 -1.22
C PRO A 44 2.24 -16.28 -0.86
N PRO A 45 1.38 -15.47 -1.53
CA PRO A 45 1.38 -14.02 -1.28
C PRO A 45 0.81 -13.60 0.07
N ASP A 46 0.29 -14.53 0.86
CA ASP A 46 -0.18 -14.28 2.22
C ASP A 46 0.73 -14.86 3.30
N GLN A 47 1.86 -15.44 2.89
CA GLN A 47 2.84 -15.98 3.84
C GLN A 47 3.63 -14.83 4.46
N ILE A 48 3.62 -14.74 5.80
CA ILE A 48 4.42 -13.75 6.51
C ILE A 48 5.90 -13.98 6.20
N GLY A 49 6.59 -12.90 5.86
CA GLY A 49 7.99 -12.95 5.44
C GLY A 49 8.19 -13.07 3.94
N CYS A 50 7.13 -13.29 3.15
CA CYS A 50 7.28 -13.30 1.70
C CYS A 50 7.70 -11.92 1.20
N VAL A 51 8.39 -11.88 0.06
CA VAL A 51 8.90 -10.65 -0.53
C VAL A 51 8.25 -10.47 -1.91
N ARG A 52 7.63 -9.32 -2.12
CA ARG A 52 7.19 -8.93 -3.46
C ARG A 52 8.28 -8.08 -4.09
N ALA A 53 8.66 -8.43 -5.30
CA ALA A 53 9.58 -7.66 -6.11
C ALA A 53 8.79 -7.05 -7.25
N PHE A 54 8.78 -5.74 -7.38
CA PHE A 54 7.97 -5.08 -8.39
C PHE A 54 8.73 -3.95 -9.06
N THR A 55 8.28 -3.61 -10.27
CA THR A 55 8.87 -2.54 -11.06
C THR A 55 7.88 -1.40 -11.21
N LEU A 56 8.41 -0.19 -11.37
CA LEU A 56 7.62 1.03 -11.54
C LEU A 56 7.55 1.37 -13.03
N LYS A 57 6.39 1.90 -13.45
CA LYS A 57 6.19 2.36 -14.83
C LYS A 57 7.20 3.44 -15.23
N ALA A 58 7.59 4.29 -14.30
CA ALA A 58 8.56 5.35 -14.52
C ALA A 58 10.02 4.86 -14.48
N GLY A 59 10.24 3.58 -14.18
CA GLY A 59 11.54 2.96 -14.02
C GLY A 59 11.92 2.78 -12.56
N GLY A 60 12.76 1.81 -12.31
CA GLY A 60 13.17 1.43 -10.95
C GLY A 60 12.41 0.23 -10.43
N ALA A 61 12.93 -0.36 -9.39
CA ALA A 61 12.39 -1.56 -8.79
C ALA A 61 12.44 -1.48 -7.27
N LEU A 62 11.46 -2.11 -6.63
CA LEU A 62 11.40 -2.21 -5.17
C LEU A 62 11.28 -3.67 -4.75
N ARG A 63 11.72 -3.93 -3.53
CA ARG A 63 11.47 -5.19 -2.84
C ARG A 63 10.82 -4.87 -1.49
N GLU A 64 9.70 -5.51 -1.21
CA GLU A 64 8.96 -5.28 0.03
C GLU A 64 8.62 -6.60 0.70
N LYS A 65 8.80 -6.66 2.01
CA LYS A 65 8.57 -7.86 2.81
C LYS A 65 7.27 -7.74 3.58
N LEU A 66 6.43 -8.77 3.51
CA LEU A 66 5.19 -8.83 4.28
C LEU A 66 5.51 -9.11 5.75
N LEU A 67 5.14 -8.20 6.64
CA LEU A 67 5.39 -8.30 8.08
C LEU A 67 4.18 -8.84 8.83
N ALA A 68 2.97 -8.46 8.42
CA ALA A 68 1.74 -8.89 9.07
C ALA A 68 0.58 -8.77 8.10
N LEU A 69 -0.40 -9.65 8.23
CA LEU A 69 -1.64 -9.62 7.46
C LEU A 69 -2.76 -10.17 8.34
N SER A 70 -3.85 -9.42 8.45
CA SER A 70 -5.01 -9.84 9.23
C SER A 70 -6.28 -9.68 8.40
N ASP A 71 -6.91 -10.81 8.06
CA ASP A 71 -8.23 -10.81 7.41
C ASP A 71 -9.33 -10.37 8.38
N PHE A 72 -9.07 -10.48 9.68
CA PHE A 72 -10.01 -10.05 10.70
C PHE A 72 -10.05 -8.53 10.83
N ASP A 73 -8.87 -7.89 10.85
CA ASP A 73 -8.73 -6.45 11.01
C ASP A 73 -8.69 -5.70 9.67
N TYR A 74 -8.65 -6.42 8.55
CA TYR A 74 -8.44 -5.86 7.23
C TYR A 74 -7.18 -4.99 7.18
N SER A 75 -6.06 -5.54 7.62
CA SER A 75 -4.80 -4.81 7.65
C SER A 75 -3.66 -5.60 7.04
N VAL A 76 -2.73 -4.88 6.41
CA VAL A 76 -1.51 -5.43 5.87
C VAL A 76 -0.36 -4.48 6.20
N CYS A 77 0.73 -5.06 6.74
CA CYS A 77 1.92 -4.30 7.14
C CYS A 77 3.13 -4.85 6.40
N TYR A 78 3.96 -3.96 5.88
CA TYR A 78 5.13 -4.37 5.10
C TYR A 78 6.29 -3.41 5.30
N ALA A 79 7.50 -3.90 4.99
CA ALA A 79 8.71 -3.10 5.04
C ALA A 79 9.35 -3.04 3.65
N ILE A 80 9.94 -1.91 3.30
CA ILE A 80 10.77 -1.81 2.10
C ILE A 80 12.15 -2.37 2.41
N LEU A 81 12.60 -3.33 1.61
CA LEU A 81 13.96 -3.87 1.66
C LEU A 81 14.90 -3.13 0.73
N GLU A 82 14.44 -2.80 -0.48
CA GLU A 82 15.19 -2.07 -1.49
C GLU A 82 14.26 -1.12 -2.23
N SER A 83 14.72 0.10 -2.48
CA SER A 83 13.95 1.14 -3.16
C SER A 83 14.88 2.15 -3.81
N PRO A 84 14.47 2.75 -4.94
CA PRO A 84 15.21 3.89 -5.50
C PRO A 84 15.04 5.16 -4.67
N MET A 85 14.05 5.22 -3.77
CA MET A 85 13.89 6.37 -2.88
C MET A 85 14.94 6.32 -1.77
N PRO A 86 15.48 7.49 -1.36
CA PRO A 86 16.51 7.54 -0.31
C PRO A 86 15.88 7.47 1.09
N VAL A 87 15.26 6.35 1.39
CA VAL A 87 14.63 6.07 2.68
C VAL A 87 15.23 4.80 3.29
N SER A 88 15.20 4.71 4.62
CA SER A 88 15.59 3.50 5.34
C SER A 88 14.60 3.22 6.46
N ASN A 89 14.58 1.99 6.96
CA ASN A 89 13.67 1.58 8.02
C ASN A 89 12.21 1.92 7.72
N TYR A 90 11.82 1.75 6.45
CA TYR A 90 10.47 2.08 5.99
C TYR A 90 9.52 0.95 6.32
N VAL A 91 8.48 1.27 7.10
CA VAL A 91 7.39 0.35 7.42
C VAL A 91 6.07 1.04 7.14
N ALA A 92 5.19 0.37 6.43
CA ALA A 92 3.88 0.90 6.07
C ALA A 92 2.77 -0.06 6.48
N THR A 93 1.61 0.49 6.79
CA THR A 93 0.40 -0.27 7.12
C THR A 93 -0.78 0.31 6.35
N LEU A 94 -1.48 -0.56 5.64
CA LEU A 94 -2.76 -0.26 5.01
C LEU A 94 -3.85 -0.94 5.83
N ARG A 95 -4.83 -0.19 6.28
CA ARG A 95 -5.92 -0.71 7.10
C ARG A 95 -7.26 -0.20 6.61
N LEU A 96 -8.25 -1.09 6.59
CA LEU A 96 -9.62 -0.77 6.23
C LEU A 96 -10.53 -0.97 7.43
N ALA A 97 -11.57 -0.15 7.52
CA ALA A 97 -12.61 -0.29 8.53
C ALA A 97 -13.98 -0.08 7.90
N PRO A 98 -14.98 -0.88 8.28
CA PRO A 98 -16.32 -0.66 7.77
C PRO A 98 -16.91 0.66 8.29
N VAL A 99 -17.52 1.41 7.38
CA VAL A 99 -18.41 2.51 7.74
C VAL A 99 -19.82 1.95 7.59
N THR A 100 -20.44 1.59 8.71
CA THR A 100 -21.72 0.88 8.70
C THR A 100 -22.85 1.71 8.15
N ASP A 101 -22.76 3.03 8.33
CA ASP A 101 -23.70 3.96 7.74
C ASP A 101 -23.43 4.08 6.22
N GLY A 102 -24.28 3.40 5.45
CA GLY A 102 -24.15 3.39 3.99
C GLY A 102 -23.24 2.31 3.44
N GLU A 103 -22.75 1.38 4.26
CA GLU A 103 -21.89 0.27 3.84
C GLU A 103 -20.71 0.74 2.98
N ARG A 104 -19.91 1.64 3.55
CA ARG A 104 -18.73 2.19 2.90
C ARG A 104 -17.47 1.70 3.62
N CYS A 105 -16.33 2.00 3.05
CA CYS A 105 -15.04 1.62 3.59
C CYS A 105 -14.23 2.86 3.97
N PHE A 106 -13.80 2.93 5.22
CA PHE A 106 -12.78 3.88 5.63
C PHE A 106 -11.43 3.23 5.42
N ALA A 107 -10.59 3.84 4.61
CA ALA A 107 -9.26 3.33 4.30
C ALA A 107 -8.20 4.29 4.80
N GLU A 108 -7.17 3.75 5.46
CA GLU A 108 -6.03 4.55 5.90
C GLU A 108 -4.74 3.84 5.58
N TRP A 109 -3.74 4.61 5.16
CA TRP A 109 -2.44 4.11 4.79
C TRP A 109 -1.39 4.96 5.46
N THR A 110 -0.54 4.34 6.27
CA THR A 110 0.50 5.04 7.02
C THR A 110 1.86 4.49 6.65
N ALA A 111 2.88 5.33 6.75
CA ALA A 111 4.26 4.89 6.62
C ALA A 111 5.15 5.71 7.55
N GLU A 112 6.16 5.06 8.10
CA GLU A 112 7.21 5.71 8.89
C GLU A 112 8.55 5.27 8.33
N PHE A 113 9.50 6.18 8.28
CA PHE A 113 10.82 5.89 7.72
C PHE A 113 11.87 6.87 8.23
N ASP A 114 13.12 6.55 7.95
CA ASP A 114 14.25 7.44 8.20
C ASP A 114 14.76 7.98 6.87
N CYS A 115 15.19 9.21 6.87
CA CYS A 115 15.80 9.86 5.70
C CYS A 115 16.63 11.04 6.15
N GLU A 116 17.35 11.63 5.23
CA GLU A 116 18.05 12.88 5.48
C GLU A 116 17.00 13.96 5.81
N PRO A 117 17.17 14.71 6.94
CA PRO A 117 16.15 15.67 7.38
C PRO A 117 15.76 16.72 6.34
N SER A 118 16.69 17.15 5.51
CA SER A 118 16.41 18.12 4.44
C SER A 118 15.48 17.58 3.35
N ARG A 119 15.30 16.28 3.27
CA ARG A 119 14.45 15.63 2.27
C ARG A 119 13.12 15.10 2.82
N ALA A 120 12.91 15.21 4.12
CA ALA A 120 11.74 14.63 4.77
C ALA A 120 10.42 15.13 4.18
N GLU A 121 10.27 16.44 4.04
CA GLU A 121 9.03 17.04 3.53
C GLU A 121 8.72 16.62 2.09
N GLU A 122 9.74 16.64 1.24
CA GLU A 122 9.64 16.19 -0.16
C GLU A 122 9.21 14.73 -0.25
N LEU A 123 9.82 13.85 0.56
CA LEU A 123 9.52 12.42 0.53
C LEU A 123 8.14 12.10 1.07
N VAL A 124 7.72 12.78 2.15
CA VAL A 124 6.36 12.62 2.67
C VAL A 124 5.33 13.00 1.62
N GLU A 125 5.51 14.11 0.94
CA GLU A 125 4.64 14.58 -0.13
C GLU A 125 4.62 13.59 -1.30
N ARG A 126 5.78 13.14 -1.73
CA ARG A 126 5.93 12.20 -2.85
C ARG A 126 5.23 10.88 -2.58
N ILE A 127 5.36 10.34 -1.37
CA ILE A 127 4.73 9.08 -1.00
C ILE A 127 3.22 9.26 -0.83
N GLY A 128 2.81 10.29 -0.09
CA GLY A 128 1.39 10.51 0.19
C GLY A 128 0.58 10.85 -1.04
N ARG A 129 0.98 11.84 -1.80
CA ARG A 129 0.26 12.29 -2.99
C ARG A 129 0.63 11.53 -4.25
N GLY A 130 1.83 11.01 -4.32
CA GLY A 130 2.32 10.31 -5.52
C GLY A 130 2.07 8.82 -5.54
N VAL A 131 1.85 8.21 -4.38
CA VAL A 131 1.67 6.75 -4.28
C VAL A 131 0.37 6.40 -3.58
N PHE A 132 0.18 6.83 -2.33
CA PHE A 132 -0.97 6.40 -1.51
C PHE A 132 -2.30 6.93 -2.05
N GLN A 133 -2.38 8.23 -2.30
CA GLN A 133 -3.63 8.81 -2.81
C GLN A 133 -4.04 8.25 -4.17
N PRO A 134 -3.14 8.13 -5.16
CA PRO A 134 -3.50 7.50 -6.44
C PRO A 134 -3.97 6.05 -6.27
N GLY A 135 -3.42 5.31 -5.32
CA GLY A 135 -3.86 3.95 -5.01
C GLY A 135 -5.32 3.94 -4.53
N PHE A 136 -5.67 4.82 -3.61
CA PHE A 136 -7.05 4.95 -3.16
C PHE A 136 -7.98 5.40 -4.28
N ASP A 137 -7.55 6.35 -5.11
CA ASP A 137 -8.35 6.82 -6.24
C ASP A 137 -8.65 5.69 -7.23
N GLU A 138 -7.66 4.83 -7.49
CA GLU A 138 -7.85 3.68 -8.36
C GLU A 138 -8.80 2.64 -7.74
N LEU A 139 -8.70 2.40 -6.44
CA LEU A 139 -9.65 1.52 -5.74
C LEU A 139 -11.07 2.05 -5.84
N LYS A 140 -11.28 3.36 -5.70
CA LYS A 140 -12.60 3.98 -5.89
C LYS A 140 -13.15 3.72 -7.29
N ARG A 141 -12.31 3.84 -8.29
CA ARG A 141 -12.68 3.62 -9.68
C ARG A 141 -13.04 2.15 -9.94
N ARG A 142 -12.30 1.22 -9.33
CA ARG A 142 -12.48 -0.21 -9.55
C ARG A 142 -13.68 -0.80 -8.82
N VAL A 143 -13.91 -0.41 -7.58
CA VAL A 143 -14.92 -1.05 -6.72
C VAL A 143 -15.99 -0.12 -6.21
N GLY A 144 -15.83 1.19 -6.37
CA GLY A 144 -16.80 2.15 -5.89
C GLY A 144 -18.13 2.05 -6.65
N ARG A 145 -19.22 2.35 -5.95
CA ARG A 145 -20.55 2.42 -6.55
C ARG A 145 -20.64 3.63 -7.48
N ARG A 146 -21.45 3.48 -8.52
CA ARG A 146 -21.70 4.54 -9.51
C ARG A 146 -23.10 5.10 -9.32
#